data_e6ebf12ed2979cad537bd28c96fdbef4
#
_entry.id   e6ebf12ed2979cad537bd28c96fdbef4
#
_cell.length_a   1.000
_cell.length_b   1.000
_cell.length_c   1.000
_cell.angle_alpha   90.00
_cell.angle_beta   90.00
_cell.angle_gamma   90.00
#
_symmetry.space_group_name_H-M   'P 1'
#
loop_
_entity.id
_entity.type
_entity.pdbx_description
1 polymer ?
#
loop_
_entity_poly.entity_id
_entity_poly.type
_entity_poly.pdbx_seq_one_letter_code
_entity_poly.pdbx_strand_id
1 'polypeptide(L)'
;MRFLWLRRNEGSVTPLILGFAIVLVAVIATLSDLTYLRNAHLSLKSEGQEVLAQSMRHLSTEDYYNGRSASGTSTSGTSTYGKSVPIDCHKTYLNILTALKETRFYISNQPITISGFTCINSWIEFEISTSVLLPFNPRFLVDVDPTVTSLIRGGSRYFSD
;
A
#
# COMPACT_ATOMS: atom_id res chain seq x y z
N MET A 1 -37.59 24.55 55.64
CA MET A 1 -36.12 24.67 55.44
C MET A 1 -35.85 25.07 54.01
N ARG A 2 -35.56 26.36 53.74
CA ARG A 2 -35.20 26.85 52.41
C ARG A 2 -33.68 26.73 52.23
N PHE A 3 -33.23 25.78 51.43
CA PHE A 3 -31.84 25.74 50.98
C PHE A 3 -31.61 26.87 50.00
N LEU A 4 -31.05 27.97 50.49
CA LEU A 4 -30.45 29.03 49.67
C LEU A 4 -29.18 28.45 49.09
N TRP A 5 -29.26 27.94 47.88
CA TRP A 5 -28.11 27.74 47.03
C TRP A 5 -27.50 29.11 46.67
N LEU A 6 -26.57 29.53 47.51
CA LEU A 6 -25.67 30.63 47.18
C LEU A 6 -24.97 30.28 45.88
N ARG A 7 -25.44 30.82 44.80
CA ARG A 7 -24.82 30.82 43.48
C ARG A 7 -23.54 31.67 43.54
N ARG A 8 -22.45 31.07 44.03
CA ARG A 8 -21.14 31.66 43.93
C ARG A 8 -20.78 31.61 42.44
N ASN A 9 -20.92 32.72 41.76
CA ASN A 9 -20.43 32.96 40.41
C ASN A 9 -18.90 33.11 40.42
N GLU A 10 -18.20 32.20 41.03
CA GLU A 10 -16.78 32.04 40.76
C GLU A 10 -16.72 31.29 39.45
N GLY A 11 -16.39 31.98 38.37
CA GLY A 11 -16.18 31.39 37.02
C GLY A 11 -15.14 30.27 37.13
N SER A 12 -15.65 29.05 37.33
CA SER A 12 -14.78 27.89 37.44
C SER A 12 -14.03 27.71 36.13
N VAL A 13 -12.74 27.95 36.12
CA VAL A 13 -11.84 27.73 34.96
C VAL A 13 -11.73 26.25 34.64
N THR A 14 -12.12 25.38 35.60
CA THR A 14 -12.08 23.92 35.49
C THR A 14 -12.77 23.36 34.23
N PRO A 15 -14.02 23.73 33.87
CA PRO A 15 -14.66 23.17 32.67
C PRO A 15 -13.97 23.61 31.38
N LEU A 16 -13.36 24.79 31.36
CA LEU A 16 -12.62 25.29 30.21
C LEU A 16 -11.32 24.50 30.02
N ILE A 17 -10.58 24.25 31.11
CA ILE A 17 -9.36 23.43 31.06
C ILE A 17 -9.69 22.00 30.64
N LEU A 18 -10.76 21.41 31.19
CA LEU A 18 -11.21 20.06 30.82
C LEU A 18 -11.60 19.99 29.34
N GLY A 19 -12.37 20.96 28.86
CA GLY A 19 -12.76 21.02 27.45
C GLY A 19 -11.54 21.13 26.53
N PHE A 20 -10.58 21.98 26.87
CA PHE A 20 -9.35 22.11 26.12
C PHE A 20 -8.52 20.81 26.11
N ALA A 21 -8.41 20.14 27.25
CA ALA A 21 -7.69 18.86 27.37
C ALA A 21 -8.32 17.78 26.48
N ILE A 22 -9.65 17.68 26.42
CA ILE A 22 -10.38 16.72 25.57
C ILE A 22 -10.08 17.01 24.08
N VAL A 23 -10.15 18.27 23.66
CA VAL A 23 -9.86 18.66 22.29
C VAL A 23 -8.40 18.30 21.93
N LEU A 24 -7.46 18.57 22.83
CA LEU A 24 -6.04 18.28 22.60
C LEU A 24 -5.80 16.77 22.44
N VAL A 25 -6.40 15.95 23.28
CA VAL A 25 -6.33 14.48 23.16
C VAL A 25 -6.93 14.00 21.84
N ALA A 26 -8.07 14.54 21.42
CA ALA A 26 -8.70 14.19 20.15
C ALA A 26 -7.80 14.55 18.95
N VAL A 27 -7.16 15.71 18.98
CA VAL A 27 -6.20 16.12 17.94
C VAL A 27 -4.99 15.18 17.88
N ILE A 28 -4.42 14.82 19.03
CA ILE A 28 -3.29 13.90 19.09
C ILE A 28 -3.70 12.52 18.54
N ALA A 29 -4.86 12.00 18.89
CA ALA A 29 -5.37 10.73 18.41
C ALA A 29 -5.53 10.72 16.89
N THR A 30 -6.16 11.76 16.31
CA THR A 30 -6.34 11.87 14.86
C THR A 30 -5.02 11.99 14.10
N LEU A 31 -4.05 12.75 14.62
CA LEU A 31 -2.72 12.84 14.01
C LEU A 31 -1.97 11.52 14.07
N SER A 32 -2.10 10.76 15.16
CA SER A 32 -1.52 9.43 15.29
C SER A 32 -2.10 8.46 14.25
N ASP A 33 -3.42 8.44 14.07
CA ASP A 33 -4.07 7.58 13.07
C ASP A 33 -3.64 7.92 11.64
N LEU A 34 -3.55 9.21 11.31
CA LEU A 34 -3.07 9.65 9.99
C LEU A 34 -1.62 9.22 9.74
N THR A 35 -0.76 9.35 10.75
CA THR A 35 0.64 8.92 10.64
C THR A 35 0.73 7.41 10.47
N TYR A 36 -0.10 6.67 11.19
CA TYR A 36 -0.16 5.21 11.08
C TYR A 36 -0.61 4.76 9.68
N LEU A 37 -1.67 5.35 9.12
CA LEU A 37 -2.13 5.06 7.76
C LEU A 37 -1.06 5.37 6.71
N ARG A 38 -0.36 6.50 6.85
CA ARG A 38 0.74 6.84 5.94
C ARG A 38 1.87 5.82 5.99
N ASN A 39 2.27 5.41 7.19
CA ASN A 39 3.30 4.39 7.36
C ASN A 39 2.84 3.04 6.80
N ALA A 40 1.58 2.65 7.02
CA ALA A 40 0.99 1.45 6.46
C ALA A 40 1.03 1.47 4.92
N HIS A 41 0.67 2.59 4.29
CA HIS A 41 0.74 2.73 2.84
C HIS A 41 2.18 2.60 2.30
N LEU A 42 3.16 3.23 2.95
CA LEU A 42 4.56 3.14 2.54
C LEU A 42 5.12 1.72 2.72
N SER A 43 4.79 1.05 3.81
CA SER A 43 5.19 -0.33 4.06
C SER A 43 4.56 -1.28 3.03
N LEU A 44 3.26 -1.15 2.77
CA LEU A 44 2.57 -1.95 1.76
C LEU A 44 3.21 -1.77 0.37
N LYS A 45 3.55 -0.54 0.00
CA LYS A 45 4.22 -0.25 -1.25
C LYS A 45 5.60 -0.91 -1.32
N SER A 46 6.38 -0.87 -0.25
CA SER A 46 7.71 -1.48 -0.22
C SER A 46 7.65 -3.01 -0.30
N GLU A 47 6.71 -3.64 0.39
CA GLU A 47 6.47 -5.09 0.30
C GLU A 47 6.04 -5.51 -1.13
N GLY A 48 5.13 -4.75 -1.75
CA GLY A 48 4.72 -4.99 -3.12
C GLY A 48 5.88 -4.86 -4.11
N GLN A 49 6.77 -3.90 -3.92
CA GLN A 49 7.97 -3.73 -4.76
C GLN A 49 8.96 -4.88 -4.56
N GLU A 50 9.12 -5.38 -3.34
CA GLU A 50 9.99 -6.53 -3.05
C GLU A 50 9.46 -7.80 -3.70
N VAL A 51 8.16 -8.08 -3.57
CA VAL A 51 7.51 -9.21 -4.23
C VAL A 51 7.65 -9.13 -5.75
N LEU A 52 7.47 -7.93 -6.33
CA LEU A 52 7.69 -7.73 -7.75
C LEU A 52 9.14 -7.99 -8.15
N ALA A 53 10.11 -7.47 -7.40
CA ALA A 53 11.53 -7.69 -7.67
C ALA A 53 11.93 -9.16 -7.60
N GLN A 54 11.39 -9.92 -6.63
CA GLN A 54 11.61 -11.36 -6.53
C GLN A 54 10.99 -12.11 -7.71
N SER A 55 9.76 -11.75 -8.09
CA SER A 55 9.04 -12.39 -9.20
C SER A 55 9.72 -12.13 -10.56
N MET A 56 10.33 -10.96 -10.72
CA MET A 56 11.09 -10.63 -11.92
C MET A 56 12.43 -11.35 -12.05
N ARG A 57 12.99 -11.90 -10.98
CA ARG A 57 14.22 -12.72 -11.04
C ARG A 57 14.03 -14.02 -11.82
N HIS A 58 12.81 -14.50 -11.94
CA HIS A 58 12.42 -15.66 -12.75
C HIS A 58 12.12 -15.28 -14.21
N LEU A 59 12.88 -14.34 -14.77
CA LEU A 59 12.85 -14.07 -16.21
C LEU A 59 13.11 -15.38 -16.96
N SER A 60 12.38 -15.58 -18.07
CA SER A 60 12.57 -16.78 -18.87
C SER A 60 13.98 -16.74 -19.47
N THR A 61 14.90 -17.45 -18.85
CA THR A 61 16.27 -17.65 -19.33
C THR A 61 16.25 -18.20 -20.75
N GLU A 62 15.23 -18.97 -21.07
CA GLU A 62 15.04 -19.58 -22.39
C GLU A 62 14.74 -18.56 -23.48
N ASP A 63 13.88 -17.58 -23.23
CA ASP A 63 13.58 -16.50 -24.19
C ASP A 63 14.74 -15.50 -24.32
N TYR A 64 15.51 -15.35 -23.22
CA TYR A 64 16.71 -14.52 -23.23
C TYR A 64 17.78 -15.08 -24.15
N TYR A 65 18.09 -16.40 -24.03
CA TYR A 65 19.11 -17.04 -24.85
C TYR A 65 18.65 -17.29 -26.29
N ASN A 66 17.37 -17.49 -26.53
CA ASN A 66 16.81 -17.67 -27.88
C ASN A 66 16.64 -16.37 -28.68
N GLY A 67 17.02 -15.21 -28.11
CA GLY A 67 16.98 -13.92 -28.77
C GLY A 67 15.58 -13.47 -29.17
N ARG A 68 14.54 -14.09 -28.60
CA ARG A 68 13.15 -13.66 -28.77
C ARG A 68 12.91 -12.38 -27.96
N SER A 69 13.38 -11.26 -28.50
CA SER A 69 12.84 -9.96 -28.09
C SER A 69 11.33 -10.03 -28.28
N ALA A 70 10.56 -9.60 -27.27
CA ALA A 70 9.12 -9.43 -27.39
C ALA A 70 8.78 -8.27 -28.35
N SER A 71 9.29 -8.37 -29.57
CA SER A 71 8.91 -7.52 -30.69
C SER A 71 7.83 -8.28 -31.42
N GLY A 72 6.62 -8.15 -31.00
CA GLY A 72 5.48 -8.41 -31.89
C GLY A 72 5.62 -7.46 -33.07
N THR A 73 5.68 -8.04 -34.27
CA THR A 73 5.63 -7.43 -35.60
C THR A 73 6.93 -6.79 -36.07
N SER A 74 7.68 -7.59 -36.79
CA SER A 74 8.71 -7.17 -37.71
C SER A 74 8.13 -6.22 -38.75
N THR A 75 8.29 -4.94 -38.56
CA THR A 75 8.29 -3.98 -39.65
C THR A 75 9.62 -3.26 -39.58
N SER A 76 10.39 -3.49 -40.63
CA SER A 76 11.66 -2.86 -40.94
C SER A 76 11.64 -1.36 -40.62
N GLY A 77 12.33 -0.96 -39.55
CA GLY A 77 12.50 0.44 -39.18
C GLY A 77 13.42 0.53 -37.98
N THR A 78 14.56 1.13 -38.18
CA THR A 78 15.59 1.49 -37.22
C THR A 78 15.00 2.04 -35.93
N SER A 79 14.75 1.20 -34.93
CA SER A 79 14.31 1.66 -33.61
C SER A 79 15.43 1.47 -32.60
N THR A 80 16.04 2.57 -32.26
CA THR A 80 16.99 2.76 -31.14
C THR A 80 16.30 2.69 -29.80
N TYR A 81 15.40 1.73 -29.58
CA TYR A 81 14.77 1.54 -28.31
C TYR A 81 15.35 0.30 -27.61
N GLY A 82 15.84 0.52 -26.39
CA GLY A 82 16.49 -0.50 -25.58
C GLY A 82 15.74 -1.85 -25.59
N LYS A 83 16.50 -2.93 -25.79
CA LYS A 83 15.98 -4.29 -25.78
C LYS A 83 15.34 -4.55 -24.43
N SER A 84 14.03 -4.68 -24.39
CA SER A 84 13.30 -5.13 -23.20
C SER A 84 13.26 -6.64 -23.18
N VAL A 85 13.50 -7.25 -22.02
CA VAL A 85 13.36 -8.70 -21.86
C VAL A 85 11.89 -9.04 -21.74
N PRO A 86 11.38 -10.00 -22.52
CA PRO A 86 10.00 -10.46 -22.35
C PRO A 86 9.82 -11.10 -20.98
N ILE A 87 8.74 -10.74 -20.32
CA ILE A 87 8.35 -11.29 -19.03
C ILE A 87 7.29 -12.36 -19.29
N ASP A 88 7.46 -13.55 -18.69
CA ASP A 88 6.40 -14.56 -18.68
C ASP A 88 5.30 -14.10 -17.71
N CYS A 89 4.28 -13.43 -18.26
CA CYS A 89 3.19 -12.85 -17.50
C CYS A 89 2.45 -13.88 -16.62
N HIS A 90 2.28 -15.11 -17.12
CA HIS A 90 1.55 -16.15 -16.39
C HIS A 90 2.36 -16.65 -15.19
N LYS A 91 3.63 -16.97 -15.39
CA LYS A 91 4.50 -17.41 -14.28
C LYS A 91 4.70 -16.29 -13.26
N THR A 92 4.91 -15.08 -13.73
CA THR A 92 5.08 -13.91 -12.84
C THR A 92 3.84 -13.67 -11.98
N TYR A 93 2.65 -13.77 -12.58
CA TYR A 93 1.40 -13.66 -11.83
C TYR A 93 1.26 -14.72 -10.76
N LEU A 94 1.53 -16.00 -11.07
CA LEU A 94 1.47 -17.09 -10.11
C LEU A 94 2.50 -16.91 -8.98
N ASN A 95 3.71 -16.47 -9.30
CA ASN A 95 4.74 -16.20 -8.30
C ASN A 95 4.34 -15.05 -7.36
N ILE A 96 3.77 -13.96 -7.90
CA ILE A 96 3.27 -12.85 -7.10
C ILE A 96 2.14 -13.33 -6.17
N LEU A 97 1.18 -14.11 -6.70
CA LEU A 97 0.08 -14.66 -5.90
C LEU A 97 0.59 -15.57 -4.78
N THR A 98 1.57 -16.42 -5.06
CA THR A 98 2.13 -17.34 -4.06
C THR A 98 2.89 -16.55 -2.99
N ALA A 99 3.74 -15.63 -3.39
CA ALA A 99 4.51 -14.80 -2.48
C ALA A 99 3.59 -13.97 -1.55
N LEU A 100 2.53 -13.35 -2.10
CA LEU A 100 1.60 -12.56 -1.30
C LEU A 100 0.70 -13.41 -0.39
N LYS A 101 0.38 -14.66 -0.75
CA LYS A 101 -0.35 -15.57 0.14
C LYS A 101 0.46 -15.98 1.36
N GLU A 102 1.76 -16.13 1.20
CA GLU A 102 2.69 -16.49 2.28
C GLU A 102 3.07 -15.27 3.14
N THR A 103 3.01 -14.08 2.55
CA THR A 103 3.34 -12.82 3.22
C THR A 103 2.11 -12.25 3.93
N ARG A 104 2.24 -12.03 5.22
CA ARG A 104 1.24 -11.27 5.99
C ARG A 104 1.74 -9.85 6.17
N PHE A 105 0.84 -8.89 6.03
CA PHE A 105 1.19 -7.50 6.22
C PHE A 105 1.73 -7.26 7.63
N TYR A 106 2.98 -6.85 7.73
CA TYR A 106 3.72 -6.75 8.99
C TYR A 106 3.01 -5.90 10.06
N ILE A 107 2.37 -4.79 9.65
CA ILE A 107 1.77 -3.83 10.58
C ILE A 107 0.47 -4.36 11.19
N SER A 108 -0.39 -5.03 10.41
CA SER A 108 -1.72 -5.45 10.85
C SER A 108 -1.91 -6.96 10.93
N ASN A 109 -0.92 -7.74 10.50
CA ASN A 109 -1.00 -9.20 10.36
C ASN A 109 -2.19 -9.67 9.50
N GLN A 110 -2.69 -8.77 8.64
CA GLN A 110 -3.80 -9.04 7.74
C GLN A 110 -3.31 -9.57 6.39
N PRO A 111 -4.12 -10.36 5.67
CA PRO A 111 -3.74 -10.82 4.35
C PRO A 111 -3.69 -9.66 3.36
N ILE A 112 -2.71 -9.72 2.45
CA ILE A 112 -2.62 -8.81 1.32
C ILE A 112 -3.42 -9.42 0.17
N THR A 113 -4.29 -8.62 -0.43
CA THR A 113 -5.11 -9.01 -1.59
C THR A 113 -4.66 -8.27 -2.84
N ILE A 114 -4.73 -8.93 -3.98
CA ILE A 114 -4.46 -8.31 -5.28
C ILE A 114 -5.78 -7.92 -5.91
N SER A 115 -5.87 -6.67 -6.33
CA SER A 115 -6.94 -6.13 -7.16
C SER A 115 -6.33 -5.56 -8.44
N GLY A 116 -6.71 -6.11 -9.58
CA GLY A 116 -6.17 -5.66 -10.87
C GLY A 116 -4.74 -6.13 -11.13
N PHE A 117 -4.54 -6.84 -12.21
CA PHE A 117 -3.22 -7.24 -12.68
C PHE A 117 -3.17 -7.01 -14.19
N THR A 118 -2.19 -6.24 -14.63
CA THR A 118 -1.94 -5.95 -16.04
C THR A 118 -0.49 -6.26 -16.36
N CYS A 119 -0.27 -7.05 -17.41
CA CYS A 119 1.05 -7.38 -17.88
C CYS A 119 1.08 -7.19 -19.39
N ILE A 120 1.95 -6.32 -19.86
CA ILE A 120 2.13 -6.00 -21.29
C ILE A 120 3.60 -6.04 -21.63
N ASN A 121 4.00 -7.01 -22.43
CA ASN A 121 5.39 -7.19 -22.90
C ASN A 121 6.41 -7.26 -21.74
N SER A 122 7.02 -6.12 -21.41
CA SER A 122 8.06 -5.99 -20.38
C SER A 122 7.60 -5.17 -19.18
N TRP A 123 6.30 -4.89 -19.07
CA TRP A 123 5.72 -4.04 -18.05
C TRP A 123 4.66 -4.77 -17.25
N ILE A 124 4.74 -4.66 -15.93
CA ILE A 124 3.76 -5.23 -15.00
C ILE A 124 3.23 -4.12 -14.14
N GLU A 125 1.93 -4.13 -13.96
CA GLU A 125 1.21 -3.26 -13.04
C GLU A 125 0.18 -4.08 -12.28
N PHE A 126 0.15 -3.95 -10.96
CA PHE A 126 -0.88 -4.55 -10.11
C PHE A 126 -1.15 -3.69 -8.90
N GLU A 127 -2.36 -3.80 -8.41
CA GLU A 127 -2.80 -3.13 -7.21
C GLU A 127 -2.90 -4.13 -6.06
N ILE A 128 -2.38 -3.74 -4.91
CA ILE A 128 -2.48 -4.52 -3.68
C ILE A 128 -3.24 -3.74 -2.63
N SER A 129 -4.02 -4.44 -1.84
CA SER A 129 -4.83 -3.87 -0.76
C SER A 129 -4.78 -4.73 0.49
N THR A 130 -4.87 -4.10 1.64
CA THR A 130 -4.98 -4.76 2.94
C THR A 130 -5.82 -3.91 3.89
N SER A 131 -6.47 -4.54 4.85
CA SER A 131 -7.16 -3.83 5.93
C SER A 131 -6.18 -3.48 7.05
N VAL A 132 -6.37 -2.32 7.65
CA VAL A 132 -5.49 -1.79 8.70
C VAL A 132 -6.32 -1.45 9.92
N LEU A 133 -5.92 -1.98 11.07
CA LEU A 133 -6.55 -1.65 12.35
C LEU A 133 -5.94 -0.37 12.90
N LEU A 134 -6.75 0.67 13.06
CA LEU A 134 -6.30 1.94 13.64
C LEU A 134 -6.17 1.82 15.16
N PRO A 135 -5.09 2.35 15.76
CA PRO A 135 -4.86 2.27 17.21
C PRO A 135 -5.90 3.04 18.03
N PHE A 136 -6.44 4.14 17.49
CA PHE A 136 -7.42 5.00 18.17
C PHE A 136 -8.80 4.97 17.53
N ASN A 137 -9.09 3.97 16.69
CA ASN A 137 -10.41 3.85 16.07
C ASN A 137 -11.47 3.63 17.16
N PRO A 138 -12.37 4.60 17.39
CA PRO A 138 -13.47 4.42 18.31
C PRO A 138 -14.52 3.49 17.67
N ARG A 139 -14.32 2.18 17.82
CA ARG A 139 -15.20 1.13 17.27
C ARG A 139 -16.69 1.35 17.56
N PHE A 140 -17.02 2.15 18.58
CA PHE A 140 -18.39 2.53 18.89
C PHE A 140 -18.99 3.58 17.95
N LEU A 141 -18.15 4.26 17.13
CA LEU A 141 -18.62 5.27 16.17
C LEU A 141 -18.65 4.74 14.74
N VAL A 142 -17.68 3.94 14.35
CA VAL A 142 -17.58 3.42 12.97
C VAL A 142 -16.94 2.02 13.02
N ASP A 143 -17.70 1.01 12.63
CA ASP A 143 -17.22 -0.38 12.54
C ASP A 143 -16.67 -0.66 11.12
N VAL A 144 -15.77 0.20 10.65
CA VAL A 144 -15.15 0.06 9.33
C VAL A 144 -13.63 0.10 9.48
N ASP A 145 -13.00 -1.03 9.21
CA ASP A 145 -11.55 -1.07 9.09
C ASP A 145 -11.13 -0.41 7.77
N PRO A 146 -10.30 0.65 7.82
CA PRO A 146 -9.85 1.31 6.60
C PRO A 146 -9.00 0.36 5.77
N THR A 147 -9.24 0.33 4.47
CA THR A 147 -8.42 -0.40 3.52
C THR A 147 -7.35 0.53 2.94
N VAL A 148 -6.12 0.06 2.94
CA VAL A 148 -4.99 0.74 2.32
C VAL A 148 -4.70 0.05 1.00
N THR A 149 -4.62 0.83 -0.08
CA THR A 149 -4.31 0.33 -1.43
C THR A 149 -3.00 0.92 -1.92
N SER A 150 -2.24 0.16 -2.69
CA SER A 150 -1.02 0.64 -3.32
C SER A 150 -0.87 0.07 -4.72
N LEU A 151 -0.57 0.95 -5.67
CA LEU A 151 -0.31 0.58 -7.05
C LEU A 151 1.19 0.32 -7.23
N ILE A 152 1.52 -0.90 -7.67
CA ILE A 152 2.87 -1.36 -7.90
C ILE A 152 3.12 -1.46 -9.40
N ARG A 153 4.22 -0.86 -9.84
CA ARG A 153 4.61 -0.83 -11.24
C ARG A 153 6.07 -1.24 -11.39
N GLY A 154 6.36 -2.04 -12.39
CA GLY A 154 7.72 -2.38 -12.73
C GLY A 154 7.85 -2.92 -14.16
N GLY A 155 9.06 -2.86 -14.67
CA GLY A 155 9.35 -3.33 -16.01
C GLY A 155 10.81 -3.71 -16.15
N SER A 156 11.09 -4.63 -17.08
CA SER A 156 12.45 -4.98 -17.46
C SER A 156 12.95 -3.98 -18.50
N ARG A 157 13.98 -3.20 -18.14
CA ARG A 157 14.69 -2.34 -19.10
C ARG A 157 16.15 -2.78 -19.14
N TYR A 158 16.67 -3.01 -20.32
CA TYR A 158 18.11 -3.03 -20.53
C TYR A 158 18.61 -1.60 -20.63
N PHE A 159 19.53 -1.24 -19.74
CA PHE A 159 20.40 -0.10 -19.98
C PHE A 159 21.58 -0.67 -20.78
N SER A 160 21.66 -0.37 -22.07
CA SER A 160 22.92 -0.51 -22.80
C SER A 160 23.77 0.72 -22.47
N ASP A 161 24.85 0.50 -21.73
CA ASP A 161 25.96 1.48 -21.65
C ASP A 161 26.53 1.76 -23.02
#